data_a317db0057d03c1f3698732c611176ce
#
_entry.id   a317db0057d03c1f3698732c611176ce
#
_cell.length_a   1.000
_cell.length_b   1.000
_cell.length_c   1.000
_cell.angle_alpha   90.00
_cell.angle_beta   90.00
_cell.angle_gamma   90.00
#
_symmetry.space_group_name_H-M   'P 1'
#
loop_
_entity.id
_entity.type
_entity.pdbx_description
1 polymer ?
#
loop_
_entity_poly.entity_id
_entity_poly.type
_entity_poly.pdbx_seq_one_letter_code
_entity_poly.pdbx_strand_id
1 'polypeptide(L)'
;YFNSEGLFILTQAVEYGPGFKASCDENNWFAFDIFDEALKKTRKASEFFEILNKRVISYPRNPLFPALGLHTMIADKTGDAFILEEGNGTNIISPVHNDFIVMTNFPNGKFEETNYNEVYGLGADKYICAYEYIRNNIHSFGINEAFEILNKTSQKNTLCTIVYEPIKNEIYISFKKDLSKKWKISVTDKTIQSMDGFLSNNKIQLTNDEVLVNDLISLYK
;
A
#
# COMPACT_ATOMS: atom_id res chain seq x y z
N TYR A 1 6.74 1.82 -1.29
CA TYR A 1 7.89 2.50 -0.69
C TYR A 1 7.82 2.40 0.82
N PHE A 2 8.97 2.34 1.48
CA PHE A 2 9.05 2.39 2.95
C PHE A 2 10.45 2.88 3.33
N ASN A 3 10.59 3.39 4.56
CA ASN A 3 11.87 3.75 5.13
C ASN A 3 12.21 2.91 6.38
N SER A 4 13.45 2.97 6.84
CA SER A 4 13.92 2.23 8.03
C SER A 4 13.23 2.64 9.34
N GLU A 5 12.56 3.79 9.36
CA GLU A 5 11.83 4.29 10.52
C GLU A 5 10.40 3.72 10.62
N GLY A 6 9.96 2.98 9.59
CA GLY A 6 8.65 2.31 9.55
C GLY A 6 7.54 3.10 8.88
N LEU A 7 7.86 4.21 8.18
CA LEU A 7 6.91 4.88 7.31
C LEU A 7 6.76 4.05 6.03
N PHE A 8 5.51 3.80 5.64
CA PHE A 8 5.12 3.03 4.46
C PHE A 8 4.23 3.86 3.54
N ILE A 9 4.49 3.80 2.25
CA ILE A 9 3.73 4.50 1.20
C ILE A 9 3.39 3.50 0.10
N LEU A 10 2.10 3.29 -0.14
CA LEU A 10 1.57 2.42 -1.19
C LEU A 10 0.69 3.23 -2.14
N THR A 11 1.05 3.26 -3.42
CA THR A 11 0.25 3.90 -4.47
C THR A 11 -0.47 2.85 -5.31
N GLN A 12 -1.74 3.12 -5.61
CA GLN A 12 -2.61 2.25 -6.39
C GLN A 12 -3.40 3.04 -7.43
N ALA A 13 -3.79 2.39 -8.52
CA ALA A 13 -4.69 2.99 -9.50
C ALA A 13 -6.10 3.16 -8.91
N VAL A 14 -6.71 4.30 -9.19
CA VAL A 14 -8.07 4.65 -8.76
C VAL A 14 -8.88 5.14 -9.94
N GLU A 15 -10.16 4.80 -9.99
CA GLU A 15 -11.12 5.31 -10.97
C GLU A 15 -11.97 6.40 -10.33
N TYR A 16 -11.65 7.66 -10.64
CA TYR A 16 -12.40 8.82 -10.15
C TYR A 16 -13.78 9.00 -10.81
N GLY A 17 -14.02 8.33 -11.94
CA GLY A 17 -15.26 8.41 -12.68
C GLY A 17 -15.31 9.55 -13.71
N PRO A 18 -16.41 9.62 -14.51
CA PRO A 18 -16.57 10.63 -15.54
C PRO A 18 -16.68 12.04 -14.93
N GLY A 19 -16.00 12.98 -15.55
CA GLY A 19 -16.03 14.40 -15.13
C GLY A 19 -15.02 14.79 -14.07
N PHE A 20 -14.24 13.85 -13.52
CA PHE A 20 -13.11 14.19 -12.68
C PHE A 20 -12.09 15.03 -13.48
N LYS A 21 -11.81 16.22 -12.99
CA LYS A 21 -10.76 17.09 -13.53
C LYS A 21 -9.66 17.18 -12.51
N ALA A 22 -8.49 16.64 -12.85
CA ALA A 22 -7.30 16.92 -12.08
C ALA A 22 -7.02 18.43 -12.15
N SER A 23 -6.78 19.03 -11.00
CA SER A 23 -6.27 20.37 -10.93
C SER A 23 -4.79 20.33 -11.31
N CYS A 24 -4.48 20.61 -12.58
CA CYS A 24 -3.09 20.89 -13.00
C CYS A 24 -2.84 22.38 -12.83
N ASP A 25 -2.65 22.82 -11.60
CA ASP A 25 -2.11 24.14 -11.29
C ASP A 25 -0.58 24.06 -11.33
N GLU A 26 0.08 25.12 -11.83
CA GLU A 26 1.54 25.25 -11.81
C GLU A 26 2.14 25.17 -10.39
N ASN A 27 1.31 25.37 -9.38
CA ASN A 27 1.67 25.25 -7.97
C ASN A 27 1.52 23.82 -7.40
N ASN A 28 0.99 22.87 -8.17
CA ASN A 28 0.84 21.50 -7.71
C ASN A 28 2.19 20.79 -7.71
N TRP A 29 2.44 20.08 -6.64
CA TRP A 29 3.65 19.29 -6.50
C TRP A 29 3.45 17.87 -7.05
N PHE A 30 4.43 17.41 -7.80
CA PHE A 30 4.40 16.03 -8.28
C PHE A 30 4.47 15.07 -7.10
N ALA A 31 3.48 14.17 -6.98
CA ALA A 31 3.28 13.35 -5.79
C ALA A 31 4.52 12.51 -5.44
N PHE A 32 5.19 11.93 -6.44
CA PHE A 32 6.36 11.08 -6.19
C PHE A 32 7.58 11.86 -5.64
N ASP A 33 7.73 13.14 -5.98
CA ASP A 33 8.80 13.97 -5.41
C ASP A 33 8.52 14.24 -3.93
N ILE A 34 7.24 14.46 -3.57
CA ILE A 34 6.83 14.62 -2.17
C ILE A 34 7.03 13.32 -1.39
N PHE A 35 6.72 12.17 -1.99
CA PHE A 35 6.92 10.87 -1.34
C PHE A 35 8.41 10.59 -1.09
N ASP A 36 9.27 10.89 -2.06
CA ASP A 36 10.72 10.78 -1.90
C ASP A 36 11.25 11.70 -0.79
N GLU A 37 10.78 12.94 -0.75
CA GLU A 37 11.09 13.89 0.33
C GLU A 37 10.62 13.36 1.70
N ALA A 38 9.38 12.88 1.77
CA ALA A 38 8.81 12.36 3.00
C ALA A 38 9.57 11.14 3.53
N LEU A 39 9.87 10.16 2.65
CA LEU A 39 10.64 8.97 3.05
C LEU A 39 12.03 9.30 3.60
N LYS A 40 12.62 10.40 3.15
CA LYS A 40 13.93 10.88 3.65
C LYS A 40 13.86 11.67 4.94
N LYS A 41 12.75 12.38 5.19
CA LYS A 41 12.67 13.40 6.24
C LYS A 41 11.68 13.08 7.36
N THR A 42 10.72 12.18 7.13
CA THR A 42 9.67 11.89 8.09
C THR A 42 9.73 10.44 8.60
N ARG A 43 9.20 10.24 9.81
CA ARG A 43 9.16 8.94 10.49
C ARG A 43 7.73 8.49 10.76
N LYS A 44 6.78 9.43 10.70
CA LYS A 44 5.38 9.22 11.04
C LYS A 44 4.45 9.72 9.95
N ALA A 45 3.28 9.11 9.84
CA ALA A 45 2.22 9.56 8.96
C ALA A 45 1.78 11.00 9.29
N SER A 46 1.70 11.37 10.56
CA SER A 46 1.39 12.73 11.01
C SER A 46 2.41 13.78 10.56
N GLU A 47 3.70 13.46 10.53
CA GLU A 47 4.74 14.35 10.01
C GLU A 47 4.60 14.55 8.51
N PHE A 48 4.21 13.49 7.79
CA PHE A 48 3.91 13.60 6.36
C PHE A 48 2.67 14.46 6.12
N PHE A 49 1.64 14.32 6.93
CA PHE A 49 0.46 15.16 6.87
C PHE A 49 0.80 16.66 6.95
N GLU A 50 1.75 17.06 7.79
CA GLU A 50 2.21 18.45 7.89
C GLU A 50 2.90 18.96 6.61
N ILE A 51 3.53 18.08 5.83
CA ILE A 51 4.07 18.43 4.50
C ILE A 51 2.91 18.70 3.54
N LEU A 52 1.86 17.87 3.56
CA LEU A 52 0.69 17.98 2.70
C LEU A 52 -0.16 19.22 2.97
N ASN A 53 -0.20 19.72 4.21
CA ASN A 53 -0.91 20.94 4.55
C ASN A 53 -0.39 22.17 3.81
N LYS A 54 0.81 22.11 3.27
CA LYS A 54 1.48 23.22 2.56
C LYS A 54 1.54 23.03 1.05
N ARG A 55 1.10 21.88 0.54
CA ARG A 55 1.30 21.48 -0.85
C ARG A 55 0.11 20.68 -1.37
N VAL A 56 -0.41 21.06 -2.50
CA VAL A 56 -1.41 20.26 -3.23
C VAL A 56 -0.66 19.31 -4.14
N ILE A 57 -0.98 18.02 -4.05
CA ILE A 57 -0.35 16.99 -4.89
C ILE A 57 -1.02 16.91 -6.26
N SER A 58 -0.25 16.45 -7.23
CA SER A 58 -0.76 15.94 -8.50
C SER A 58 -0.09 14.61 -8.86
N TYR A 59 -0.88 13.69 -9.42
CA TYR A 59 -0.37 12.43 -9.95
C TYR A 59 -0.23 12.49 -11.47
N PRO A 60 0.69 11.70 -12.05
CA PRO A 60 0.80 11.58 -13.49
C PRO A 60 -0.51 11.03 -14.07
N ARG A 61 -0.95 11.58 -15.19
CA ARG A 61 -2.15 11.15 -15.91
C ARG A 61 -1.81 10.43 -17.19
N ASN A 62 -2.55 9.37 -17.47
CA ASN A 62 -2.52 8.75 -18.77
C ASN A 62 -3.55 9.45 -19.68
N PRO A 63 -3.13 10.11 -20.77
CA PRO A 63 -4.04 10.81 -21.66
C PRO A 63 -5.11 9.90 -22.30
N LEU A 64 -4.81 8.60 -22.44
CA LEU A 64 -5.74 7.62 -23.00
C LEU A 64 -6.83 7.19 -22.00
N PHE A 65 -6.58 7.38 -20.70
CA PHE A 65 -7.50 6.98 -19.62
C PHE A 65 -7.61 8.12 -18.57
N PRO A 66 -8.22 9.27 -18.93
CA PRO A 66 -8.23 10.44 -18.07
C PRO A 66 -9.02 10.25 -16.77
N ALA A 67 -9.95 9.32 -16.73
CA ALA A 67 -10.69 8.96 -15.53
C ALA A 67 -9.88 8.12 -14.53
N LEU A 68 -8.79 7.50 -14.98
CA LEU A 68 -7.89 6.76 -14.12
C LEU A 68 -6.82 7.69 -13.56
N GLY A 69 -6.64 7.62 -12.27
CA GLY A 69 -5.60 8.32 -11.54
C GLY A 69 -4.89 7.39 -10.57
N LEU A 70 -4.25 7.99 -9.60
CA LEU A 70 -3.58 7.29 -8.51
C LEU A 70 -4.11 7.83 -7.19
N HIS A 71 -4.10 7.00 -6.17
CA HIS A 71 -4.23 7.39 -4.78
C HIS A 71 -3.20 6.62 -3.94
N THR A 72 -2.97 7.09 -2.74
CA THR A 72 -1.84 6.61 -1.96
C THR A 72 -2.24 6.39 -0.52
N MET A 73 -1.95 5.21 0.01
CA MET A 73 -2.01 4.92 1.43
C MET A 73 -0.66 5.26 2.07
N ILE A 74 -0.70 6.01 3.13
CA ILE A 74 0.42 6.32 4.01
C ILE A 74 0.14 5.69 5.36
N ALA A 75 1.11 4.96 5.90
CA ALA A 75 0.99 4.32 7.22
C ALA A 75 2.34 4.31 7.93
N ASP A 76 2.33 4.20 9.25
CA ASP A 76 3.54 4.08 10.05
C ASP A 76 3.45 2.99 11.13
N LYS A 77 4.57 2.73 11.80
CA LYS A 77 4.67 1.70 12.86
C LYS A 77 3.88 2.01 14.13
N THR A 78 3.33 3.21 14.28
CA THR A 78 2.47 3.56 15.43
C THR A 78 1.01 3.17 15.20
N GLY A 79 0.67 2.81 13.95
CA GLY A 79 -0.69 2.50 13.54
C GLY A 79 -1.41 3.70 12.91
N ASP A 80 -0.79 4.87 12.86
CA ASP A 80 -1.34 6.01 12.14
C ASP A 80 -1.31 5.74 10.65
N ALA A 81 -2.45 5.97 9.98
CA ALA A 81 -2.55 5.83 8.53
C ALA A 81 -3.63 6.74 7.95
N PHE A 82 -3.50 7.05 6.67
CA PHE A 82 -4.52 7.73 5.88
C PHE A 82 -4.39 7.41 4.39
N ILE A 83 -5.46 7.65 3.63
CA ILE A 83 -5.42 7.62 2.18
C ILE A 83 -5.43 9.04 1.66
N LEU A 84 -4.53 9.32 0.72
CA LEU A 84 -4.34 10.59 0.05
C LEU A 84 -4.83 10.48 -1.39
N GLU A 85 -5.74 11.38 -1.78
CA GLU A 85 -6.33 11.46 -3.11
C GLU A 85 -6.26 12.89 -3.65
N GLU A 86 -6.27 13.02 -4.97
CA GLU A 86 -6.43 14.34 -5.59
C GLU A 86 -7.87 14.83 -5.46
N GLY A 87 -8.02 16.05 -5.02
CA GLY A 87 -9.26 16.80 -5.11
C GLY A 87 -9.18 17.89 -6.19
N ASN A 88 -10.22 18.72 -6.27
CA ASN A 88 -10.25 19.87 -7.15
C ASN A 88 -9.48 21.04 -6.50
N GLY A 89 -8.16 21.07 -6.72
CA GLY A 89 -7.28 22.08 -6.14
C GLY A 89 -6.97 21.87 -4.65
N THR A 90 -7.25 20.70 -4.11
CA THR A 90 -6.99 20.34 -2.70
C THR A 90 -6.55 18.88 -2.60
N ASN A 91 -5.92 18.52 -1.49
CA ASN A 91 -5.75 17.13 -1.11
C ASN A 91 -7.03 16.62 -0.42
N ILE A 92 -7.49 15.44 -0.79
CA ILE A 92 -8.53 14.70 -0.06
C ILE A 92 -7.81 13.66 0.80
N ILE A 93 -8.12 13.66 2.09
CA ILE A 93 -7.47 12.78 3.07
C ILE A 93 -8.53 11.99 3.81
N SER A 94 -8.50 10.67 3.65
CA SER A 94 -9.37 9.75 4.37
C SER A 94 -8.58 9.08 5.50
N PRO A 95 -8.91 9.37 6.77
CA PRO A 95 -8.21 8.81 7.93
C PRO A 95 -8.59 7.35 8.19
N VAL A 96 -7.89 6.71 9.12
CA VAL A 96 -8.28 5.39 9.64
C VAL A 96 -9.59 5.48 10.40
N HIS A 97 -10.48 4.53 10.14
CA HIS A 97 -11.71 4.33 10.89
C HIS A 97 -11.77 2.90 11.44
N ASN A 98 -12.22 2.73 12.67
CA ASN A 98 -12.38 1.40 13.31
C ASN A 98 -11.08 0.56 13.34
N ASP A 99 -9.94 1.19 13.62
CA ASP A 99 -8.62 0.55 13.80
C ASP A 99 -7.99 -0.06 12.53
N PHE A 100 -8.59 0.14 11.36
CA PHE A 100 -8.00 -0.29 10.10
C PHE A 100 -8.45 0.60 8.93
N ILE A 101 -7.76 0.46 7.80
CA ILE A 101 -8.09 1.16 6.56
C ILE A 101 -7.94 0.20 5.37
N VAL A 102 -8.86 0.29 4.42
CA VAL A 102 -8.85 -0.48 3.18
C VAL A 102 -8.81 0.48 2.00
N MET A 103 -7.91 0.23 1.07
CA MET A 103 -7.79 0.95 -0.20
C MET A 103 -7.89 -0.04 -1.35
N THR A 104 -8.74 0.25 -2.34
CA THR A 104 -8.87 -0.52 -3.57
C THR A 104 -8.84 0.41 -4.79
N ASN A 105 -9.69 0.25 -5.80
CA ASN A 105 -9.56 1.02 -7.04
C ASN A 105 -10.64 2.11 -7.23
N PHE A 106 -11.41 2.44 -6.19
CA PHE A 106 -12.35 3.57 -6.19
C PHE A 106 -11.91 4.66 -5.20
N PRO A 107 -12.37 5.92 -5.35
CA PRO A 107 -11.97 7.01 -4.45
C PRO A 107 -12.56 6.81 -3.05
N ASN A 108 -11.72 6.71 -2.03
CA ASN A 108 -12.14 6.54 -0.64
C ASN A 108 -12.91 7.77 -0.12
N GLY A 109 -12.42 8.97 -0.40
CA GLY A 109 -13.05 10.22 0.05
C GLY A 109 -14.47 10.43 -0.47
N LYS A 110 -14.83 9.84 -1.61
CA LYS A 110 -16.21 9.86 -2.13
C LYS A 110 -17.19 9.07 -1.26
N PHE A 111 -16.70 8.08 -0.53
CA PHE A 111 -17.51 7.11 0.22
C PHE A 111 -17.29 7.18 1.74
N GLU A 112 -16.68 8.26 2.23
CA GLU A 112 -16.32 8.40 3.64
C GLU A 112 -17.53 8.26 4.59
N GLU A 113 -18.69 8.79 4.19
CA GLU A 113 -19.94 8.68 4.95
C GLU A 113 -20.85 7.52 4.50
N THR A 114 -20.39 6.69 3.57
CA THR A 114 -21.17 5.59 3.00
C THR A 114 -20.92 4.31 3.79
N ASN A 115 -21.99 3.54 4.03
CA ASN A 115 -21.83 2.23 4.65
C ASN A 115 -20.92 1.36 3.76
N TYR A 116 -19.96 0.63 4.36
CA TYR A 116 -18.94 -0.13 3.64
C TYR A 116 -19.51 -1.13 2.61
N ASN A 117 -20.72 -1.64 2.82
CA ASN A 117 -21.39 -2.59 1.92
C ASN A 117 -22.21 -1.92 0.82
N GLU A 118 -22.28 -0.59 0.79
CA GLU A 118 -23.01 0.22 -0.20
C GLU A 118 -22.08 0.96 -1.15
N VAL A 119 -20.76 0.79 -1.00
CA VAL A 119 -19.77 1.36 -1.91
C VAL A 119 -19.88 0.69 -3.29
N TYR A 120 -19.55 1.43 -4.33
CA TYR A 120 -19.62 0.96 -5.71
C TYR A 120 -18.47 1.51 -6.56
N GLY A 121 -18.23 0.88 -7.69
CA GLY A 121 -17.15 1.23 -8.63
C GLY A 121 -16.10 0.14 -8.74
N LEU A 122 -15.01 0.47 -9.42
CA LEU A 122 -13.93 -0.49 -9.67
C LEU A 122 -13.31 -0.96 -8.36
N GLY A 123 -13.35 -2.26 -8.08
CA GLY A 123 -12.77 -2.86 -6.87
C GLY A 123 -13.64 -2.75 -5.60
N ALA A 124 -14.90 -2.31 -5.72
CA ALA A 124 -15.82 -2.26 -4.57
C ALA A 124 -16.09 -3.64 -3.97
N ASP A 125 -16.19 -4.68 -4.80
CA ASP A 125 -16.32 -6.07 -4.37
C ASP A 125 -15.16 -6.52 -3.48
N LYS A 126 -13.94 -6.14 -3.86
CA LYS A 126 -12.73 -6.43 -3.07
C LYS A 126 -12.67 -5.63 -1.79
N TYR A 127 -13.11 -4.36 -1.84
CA TYR A 127 -13.19 -3.52 -0.66
C TYR A 127 -14.13 -4.12 0.38
N ILE A 128 -15.36 -4.48 -0.01
CA ILE A 128 -16.36 -5.09 0.87
C ILE A 128 -15.81 -6.39 1.47
N CYS A 129 -15.24 -7.26 0.62
CA CYS A 129 -14.61 -8.50 1.06
C CYS A 129 -13.49 -8.28 2.07
N ALA A 130 -12.58 -7.33 1.80
CA ALA A 130 -11.47 -7.02 2.69
C ALA A 130 -11.95 -6.38 4.00
N TYR A 131 -12.88 -5.44 3.93
CA TYR A 131 -13.43 -4.77 5.09
C TYR A 131 -14.10 -5.75 6.06
N GLU A 132 -14.99 -6.62 5.55
CA GLU A 132 -15.66 -7.64 6.35
C GLU A 132 -14.67 -8.62 6.99
N TYR A 133 -13.70 -9.09 6.20
CA TYR A 133 -12.70 -10.01 6.70
C TYR A 133 -11.86 -9.42 7.83
N ILE A 134 -11.34 -8.20 7.64
CA ILE A 134 -10.50 -7.53 8.65
C ILE A 134 -11.33 -7.25 9.90
N ARG A 135 -12.53 -6.68 9.76
CA ARG A 135 -13.42 -6.40 10.90
C ARG A 135 -13.72 -7.64 11.74
N ASN A 136 -13.97 -8.78 11.09
CA ASN A 136 -14.29 -10.02 11.78
C ASN A 136 -13.08 -10.69 12.44
N ASN A 137 -11.86 -10.33 12.03
CA ASN A 137 -10.62 -10.92 12.52
C ASN A 137 -9.70 -9.90 13.22
N ILE A 138 -10.17 -8.70 13.51
CA ILE A 138 -9.33 -7.57 13.98
C ILE A 138 -8.48 -7.92 15.20
N HIS A 139 -9.02 -8.68 16.14
CA HIS A 139 -8.31 -9.05 17.38
C HIS A 139 -7.24 -10.14 17.21
N SER A 140 -7.24 -10.85 16.08
CA SER A 140 -6.27 -11.91 15.76
C SER A 140 -5.53 -11.64 14.46
N PHE A 141 -5.69 -10.42 13.90
CA PHE A 141 -5.15 -10.08 12.60
C PHE A 141 -3.61 -10.05 12.62
N GLY A 142 -2.99 -10.87 11.79
CA GLY A 142 -1.55 -11.00 11.67
C GLY A 142 -1.13 -11.30 10.22
N ILE A 143 0.10 -11.80 10.06
CA ILE A 143 0.67 -12.08 8.73
C ILE A 143 -0.16 -13.10 7.95
N ASN A 144 -0.68 -14.12 8.60
CA ASN A 144 -1.46 -15.17 7.93
C ASN A 144 -2.80 -14.62 7.43
N GLU A 145 -3.52 -13.88 8.28
CA GLU A 145 -4.78 -13.21 7.93
C GLU A 145 -4.57 -12.19 6.81
N ALA A 146 -3.46 -11.46 6.83
CA ALA A 146 -3.09 -10.54 5.76
C ALA A 146 -2.90 -11.28 4.42
N PHE A 147 -2.18 -12.38 4.40
CA PHE A 147 -2.05 -13.20 3.18
C PHE A 147 -3.38 -13.81 2.74
N GLU A 148 -4.22 -14.27 3.68
CA GLU A 148 -5.52 -14.85 3.36
C GLU A 148 -6.43 -13.83 2.65
N ILE A 149 -6.55 -12.61 3.20
CA ILE A 149 -7.40 -11.60 2.58
C ILE A 149 -6.83 -11.11 1.25
N LEU A 150 -5.52 -10.95 1.12
CA LEU A 150 -4.87 -10.59 -0.15
C LEU A 150 -5.07 -11.69 -1.21
N ASN A 151 -5.13 -12.97 -0.80
CA ASN A 151 -5.49 -14.05 -1.72
C ASN A 151 -6.94 -13.95 -2.19
N LYS A 152 -7.88 -13.74 -1.28
CA LYS A 152 -9.32 -13.60 -1.59
C LYS A 152 -9.59 -12.44 -2.56
N THR A 153 -8.84 -11.35 -2.43
CA THR A 153 -8.99 -10.15 -3.27
C THR A 153 -8.06 -10.11 -4.48
N SER A 154 -7.19 -11.12 -4.65
CA SER A 154 -6.22 -11.18 -5.75
C SER A 154 -6.87 -11.39 -7.11
N GLN A 155 -6.25 -10.87 -8.16
CA GLN A 155 -6.68 -11.04 -9.55
C GLN A 155 -5.89 -12.15 -10.26
N LYS A 156 -6.39 -12.62 -11.42
CA LYS A 156 -5.72 -13.65 -12.22
C LYS A 156 -4.28 -13.26 -12.60
N ASN A 157 -4.03 -11.99 -12.80
CA ASN A 157 -2.73 -11.42 -13.19
C ASN A 157 -1.92 -10.84 -12.00
N THR A 158 -2.27 -11.18 -10.77
CA THR A 158 -1.48 -10.77 -9.59
C THR A 158 -0.08 -11.37 -9.70
N LEU A 159 0.94 -10.51 -9.78
CA LEU A 159 2.34 -10.89 -9.94
C LEU A 159 3.01 -11.20 -8.59
N CYS A 160 2.70 -10.41 -7.57
CA CYS A 160 3.21 -10.61 -6.22
C CYS A 160 2.19 -10.15 -5.17
N THR A 161 2.33 -10.70 -3.99
CA THR A 161 1.61 -10.31 -2.77
C THR A 161 2.65 -9.90 -1.75
N ILE A 162 2.49 -8.72 -1.16
CA ILE A 162 3.44 -8.14 -0.21
C ILE A 162 2.70 -7.80 1.07
N VAL A 163 3.25 -8.24 2.20
CA VAL A 163 2.82 -7.85 3.55
C VAL A 163 3.99 -7.20 4.24
N TYR A 164 3.80 -6.00 4.78
CA TYR A 164 4.79 -5.29 5.57
C TYR A 164 4.37 -5.25 7.03
N GLU A 165 5.26 -5.65 7.92
CA GLU A 165 5.11 -5.56 9.37
C GLU A 165 6.02 -4.45 9.91
N PRO A 166 5.49 -3.24 10.13
CA PRO A 166 6.31 -2.07 10.44
C PRO A 166 6.99 -2.14 11.81
N ILE A 167 6.39 -2.82 12.80
CA ILE A 167 6.97 -2.94 14.15
C ILE A 167 8.26 -3.73 14.12
N LYS A 168 8.31 -4.82 13.35
CA LYS A 168 9.50 -5.67 13.19
C LYS A 168 10.40 -5.21 12.05
N ASN A 169 9.91 -4.29 11.23
CA ASN A 169 10.55 -3.87 9.99
C ASN A 169 10.84 -5.06 9.06
N GLU A 170 9.83 -5.92 8.91
CA GLU A 170 9.87 -7.14 8.11
C GLU A 170 8.90 -7.04 6.93
N ILE A 171 9.31 -7.53 5.77
CA ILE A 171 8.50 -7.64 4.57
C ILE A 171 8.35 -9.10 4.21
N TYR A 172 7.13 -9.52 3.93
CA TYR A 172 6.82 -10.87 3.47
C TYR A 172 6.32 -10.78 2.03
N ILE A 173 6.88 -11.61 1.15
CA ILE A 173 6.57 -11.60 -0.29
C ILE A 173 6.19 -13.02 -0.74
N SER A 174 5.20 -13.09 -1.61
CA SER A 174 4.83 -14.29 -2.37
C SER A 174 4.59 -13.92 -3.84
N PHE A 175 4.88 -14.81 -4.77
CA PHE A 175 4.76 -14.57 -6.21
C PHE A 175 3.67 -15.40 -6.86
N LYS A 176 3.04 -14.84 -7.90
CA LYS A 176 2.09 -15.54 -8.81
C LYS A 176 0.96 -16.26 -8.08
N LYS A 177 0.48 -15.71 -6.96
CA LYS A 177 -0.56 -16.33 -6.12
C LYS A 177 -0.15 -17.68 -5.47
N ASP A 178 1.11 -18.07 -5.56
CA ASP A 178 1.62 -19.24 -4.84
C ASP A 178 1.95 -18.86 -3.39
N LEU A 179 0.90 -18.71 -2.59
CA LEU A 179 1.05 -18.34 -1.18
C LEU A 179 1.64 -19.47 -0.32
N SER A 180 1.88 -20.64 -0.90
CA SER A 180 2.61 -21.71 -0.23
C SER A 180 4.09 -21.37 -0.07
N LYS A 181 4.63 -20.51 -0.95
CA LYS A 181 6.02 -20.08 -0.94
C LYS A 181 6.12 -18.61 -0.54
N LYS A 182 6.77 -18.37 0.58
CA LYS A 182 6.94 -17.02 1.14
C LYS A 182 8.42 -16.75 1.43
N TRP A 183 8.84 -15.53 1.12
CA TRP A 183 10.14 -14.99 1.54
C TRP A 183 9.91 -13.94 2.61
N LYS A 184 10.79 -13.92 3.58
CA LYS A 184 10.87 -12.86 4.58
C LYS A 184 12.13 -12.03 4.37
N ILE A 185 11.98 -10.72 4.32
CA ILE A 185 13.06 -9.75 4.26
C ILE A 185 13.08 -9.00 5.58
N SER A 186 14.19 -9.05 6.30
CA SER A 186 14.45 -8.19 7.44
C SER A 186 15.20 -6.95 6.95
N VAL A 187 14.55 -5.78 7.06
CA VAL A 187 15.15 -4.50 6.66
C VAL A 187 16.28 -4.13 7.62
N THR A 188 16.06 -4.36 8.91
CA THR A 188 17.03 -4.06 9.97
C THR A 188 18.29 -4.92 9.84
N ASP A 189 18.13 -6.24 9.64
CA ASP A 189 19.26 -7.17 9.54
C ASP A 189 19.86 -7.21 8.13
N LYS A 190 19.21 -6.57 7.15
CA LYS A 190 19.55 -6.65 5.71
C LYS A 190 19.65 -8.10 5.25
N THR A 191 18.66 -8.93 5.56
CA THR A 191 18.63 -10.34 5.20
C THR A 191 17.36 -10.70 4.45
N ILE A 192 17.45 -11.74 3.60
CA ILE A 192 16.30 -12.40 3.02
C ILE A 192 16.33 -13.90 3.38
N GLN A 193 15.18 -14.45 3.69
CA GLN A 193 15.03 -15.83 4.09
C GLN A 193 13.84 -16.47 3.36
N SER A 194 14.05 -17.68 2.81
CA SER A 194 12.92 -18.53 2.41
C SER A 194 12.19 -19.06 3.65
N MET A 195 10.87 -19.03 3.62
CA MET A 195 10.03 -19.51 4.71
C MET A 195 9.33 -20.82 4.31
N ASP A 196 8.02 -20.90 4.54
CA ASP A 196 7.23 -22.08 4.19
C ASP A 196 7.27 -22.39 2.69
N GLY A 197 7.08 -23.66 2.34
CA GLY A 197 6.96 -24.16 0.96
C GLY A 197 8.26 -24.37 0.20
N PHE A 198 9.42 -24.19 0.85
CA PHE A 198 10.72 -24.50 0.30
C PHE A 198 11.30 -25.79 0.90
N LEU A 199 12.23 -26.43 0.15
CA LEU A 199 12.90 -27.65 0.62
C LEU A 199 13.79 -27.39 1.84
N SER A 200 14.30 -26.17 1.96
CA SER A 200 15.11 -25.72 3.09
C SER A 200 14.86 -24.24 3.38
N ASN A 201 14.95 -23.86 4.65
CA ASN A 201 14.88 -22.48 5.07
C ASN A 201 16.27 -21.85 4.97
N ASN A 202 16.57 -21.28 3.82
CA ASN A 202 17.85 -20.62 3.55
C ASN A 202 17.75 -19.14 3.89
N LYS A 203 18.79 -18.61 4.53
CA LYS A 203 18.95 -17.18 4.84
C LYS A 203 20.22 -16.67 4.20
N ILE A 204 20.14 -15.57 3.48
CA ILE A 204 21.28 -14.87 2.89
C ILE A 204 21.34 -13.43 3.36
N GLN A 205 22.56 -12.89 3.40
CA GLN A 205 22.79 -11.46 3.65
C GLN A 205 22.59 -10.70 2.34
N LEU A 206 21.83 -9.60 2.41
CA LEU A 206 21.73 -8.67 1.28
C LEU A 206 23.03 -7.86 1.19
N THR A 207 23.58 -7.78 -0.01
CA THR A 207 24.84 -7.06 -0.28
C THR A 207 24.60 -5.59 -0.58
N ASN A 208 23.38 -5.24 -0.96
CA ASN A 208 22.93 -3.88 -1.28
C ASN A 208 21.74 -3.50 -0.41
N ASP A 209 21.36 -2.24 -0.43
CA ASP A 209 20.13 -1.76 0.20
C ASP A 209 18.85 -2.10 -0.62
N GLU A 210 19.01 -2.95 -1.65
CA GLU A 210 17.95 -3.41 -2.54
C GLU A 210 17.88 -4.94 -2.54
N VAL A 211 16.69 -5.47 -2.73
CA VAL A 211 16.46 -6.91 -2.97
C VAL A 211 16.39 -7.14 -4.46
N LEU A 212 17.39 -7.84 -4.99
CA LEU A 212 17.42 -8.18 -6.40
C LEU A 212 16.63 -9.47 -6.66
N VAL A 213 16.08 -9.59 -7.88
CA VAL A 213 15.40 -10.83 -8.32
C VAL A 213 16.31 -12.06 -8.18
N ASN A 214 17.61 -11.90 -8.41
CA ASN A 214 18.59 -12.96 -8.25
C ASN A 214 18.73 -13.44 -6.80
N ASP A 215 18.55 -12.58 -5.80
CA ASP A 215 18.55 -12.97 -4.39
C ASP A 215 17.39 -13.92 -4.10
N LEU A 216 16.21 -13.61 -4.62
CA LEU A 216 15.01 -14.44 -4.51
C LEU A 216 15.17 -15.78 -5.26
N ILE A 217 15.73 -15.75 -6.48
CA ILE A 217 15.96 -16.97 -7.27
C ILE A 217 16.97 -17.90 -6.58
N SER A 218 18.01 -17.36 -5.96
CA SER A 218 19.02 -18.16 -5.25
C SER A 218 18.44 -18.96 -4.09
N LEU A 219 17.34 -18.50 -3.51
CA LEU A 219 16.60 -19.14 -2.41
C LEU A 219 15.46 -20.07 -2.91
N TYR A 220 15.28 -20.23 -4.21
CA TYR A 220 14.16 -20.98 -4.78
C TYR A 220 14.35 -22.50 -4.79
N LYS A 221 15.54 -22.97 -4.41
CA LYS A 221 15.91 -24.40 -4.42
C LYS A 221 15.38 -25.15 -3.22
#